data_129f3931345cf3c7e2dc6468996e8afd
#
_entry.id   129f3931345cf3c7e2dc6468996e8afd
#
_cell.length_a   1.000
_cell.length_b   1.000
_cell.length_c   1.000
_cell.angle_alpha   90.00
_cell.angle_beta   90.00
_cell.angle_gamma   90.00
#
_symmetry.space_group_name_H-M   'P 1'
#
loop_
_entity.id
_entity.type
_entity.pdbx_description
1 polymer ?
#
loop_
_entity_poly.entity_id
_entity_poly.type
_entity_poly.pdbx_seq_one_letter_code
_entity_poly.pdbx_strand_id
1 'polypeptide(L)'
;MAADILFAKAELVPVGIDQEPHLELTREVARKFNSMFGETFPEPKRFDTPGRYVPSLLGEGKMSKSVEGSYINLTDDLETRKAKLAKAPTDDGKGEKFPDEGPAANVVNFVELFQGHDRAMQYKEAYKNEGIRYGNLKAELAGAIYKELAPIQERRKYYEEHPEEVDRILEDGKNYAKKIAEETLLEVRKKMGLV
;
A
#
# COMPACT_ATOMS: atom_id res chain seq x y z
N MET A 1 13.24 -10.66 -1.19
CA MET A 1 13.14 -9.19 -1.34
C MET A 1 14.45 -8.53 -1.78
N ALA A 2 15.60 -8.62 -1.06
CA ALA A 2 16.85 -7.99 -1.53
C ALA A 2 17.25 -8.45 -2.93
N ALA A 3 17.22 -9.74 -3.22
CA ALA A 3 17.51 -10.28 -4.55
C ALA A 3 16.55 -9.75 -5.63
N ASP A 4 15.27 -9.59 -5.30
CA ASP A 4 14.24 -9.09 -6.23
C ASP A 4 14.47 -7.61 -6.60
N ILE A 5 15.06 -6.83 -5.69
CA ILE A 5 15.42 -5.43 -5.92
C ILE A 5 16.73 -5.34 -6.71
N LEU A 6 17.74 -6.14 -6.31
CA LEU A 6 19.07 -6.07 -6.90
C LEU A 6 19.13 -6.61 -8.33
N PHE A 7 18.42 -7.71 -8.66
CA PHE A 7 18.47 -8.23 -10.03
C PHE A 7 17.93 -7.20 -11.03
N ALA A 8 16.94 -6.41 -10.65
CA ALA A 8 16.36 -5.37 -11.49
C ALA A 8 17.14 -4.05 -11.46
N LYS A 9 18.18 -3.95 -10.61
CA LYS A 9 18.91 -2.70 -10.32
C LYS A 9 17.98 -1.53 -10.01
N ALA A 10 16.92 -1.80 -9.21
CA ALA A 10 15.89 -0.83 -8.93
C ALA A 10 16.44 0.31 -8.06
N GLU A 11 16.27 1.56 -8.53
CA GLU A 11 16.63 2.77 -7.79
C GLU A 11 15.53 3.22 -6.83
N LEU A 12 14.25 2.97 -7.20
CA LEU A 12 13.07 3.35 -6.43
C LEU A 12 12.20 2.13 -6.17
N VAL A 13 11.80 1.94 -4.91
CA VAL A 13 11.00 0.80 -4.48
C VAL A 13 9.73 1.30 -3.77
N PRO A 14 8.53 1.09 -4.35
CA PRO A 14 7.28 1.49 -3.73
C PRO A 14 6.86 0.50 -2.65
N VAL A 15 7.21 0.79 -1.41
CA VAL A 15 6.92 -0.06 -0.24
C VAL A 15 6.47 0.76 0.96
N GLY A 16 5.73 0.12 1.86
CA GLY A 16 5.36 0.71 3.14
C GLY A 16 6.58 0.97 4.03
N ILE A 17 6.41 1.86 5.01
CA ILE A 17 7.48 2.24 5.94
C ILE A 17 8.01 1.04 6.76
N ASP A 18 7.17 0.05 7.00
CA ASP A 18 7.51 -1.21 7.68
C ASP A 18 8.52 -2.06 6.92
N GLN A 19 8.75 -1.78 5.62
CA GLN A 19 9.74 -2.46 4.78
C GLN A 19 11.11 -1.75 4.73
N GLU A 20 11.27 -0.61 5.40
CA GLU A 20 12.53 0.13 5.42
C GLU A 20 13.72 -0.70 5.92
N PRO A 21 13.60 -1.56 6.97
CA PRO A 21 14.69 -2.44 7.37
C PRO A 21 15.18 -3.38 6.25
N HIS A 22 14.27 -3.86 5.39
CA HIS A 22 14.63 -4.71 4.26
C HIS A 22 15.32 -3.93 3.14
N LEU A 23 14.94 -2.66 2.94
CA LEU A 23 15.66 -1.77 2.01
C LEU A 23 17.06 -1.47 2.52
N GLU A 24 17.23 -1.20 3.83
CA GLU A 24 18.56 -0.94 4.39
C GLU A 24 19.47 -2.17 4.23
N LEU A 25 18.98 -3.37 4.53
CA LEU A 25 19.73 -4.60 4.24
C LEU A 25 20.13 -4.69 2.75
N THR A 26 19.23 -4.30 1.86
CA THR A 26 19.52 -4.31 0.41
C THR A 26 20.63 -3.32 0.05
N ARG A 27 20.62 -2.11 0.64
CA ARG A 27 21.67 -1.10 0.47
C ARG A 27 23.01 -1.59 1.00
N GLU A 28 23.01 -2.25 2.17
CA GLU A 28 24.24 -2.85 2.75
C GLU A 28 24.85 -3.89 1.82
N VAL A 29 24.01 -4.76 1.24
CA VAL A 29 24.46 -5.76 0.26
C VAL A 29 25.02 -5.07 -1.00
N ALA A 30 24.32 -4.06 -1.52
CA ALA A 30 24.76 -3.30 -2.68
C ALA A 30 26.11 -2.62 -2.43
N ARG A 31 26.25 -1.88 -1.33
CA ARG A 31 27.49 -1.20 -0.93
C ARG A 31 28.64 -2.18 -0.76
N LYS A 32 28.40 -3.30 -0.08
CA LYS A 32 29.42 -4.33 0.14
C LYS A 32 29.88 -4.94 -1.17
N PHE A 33 28.95 -5.29 -2.06
CA PHE A 33 29.31 -5.82 -3.39
C PHE A 33 30.12 -4.79 -4.18
N ASN A 34 29.63 -3.54 -4.27
CA ASN A 34 30.29 -2.47 -5.02
C ASN A 34 31.69 -2.19 -4.51
N SER A 35 31.90 -2.22 -3.18
CA SER A 35 33.25 -2.02 -2.61
C SER A 35 34.23 -3.15 -2.90
N MET A 36 33.75 -4.38 -3.05
CA MET A 36 34.60 -5.57 -3.29
C MET A 36 34.86 -5.81 -4.79
N PHE A 37 33.88 -5.53 -5.64
CA PHE A 37 33.87 -5.97 -7.03
C PHE A 37 33.64 -4.84 -8.04
N GLY A 38 33.53 -3.60 -7.57
CA GLY A 38 33.27 -2.42 -8.38
C GLY A 38 31.79 -2.12 -8.56
N GLU A 39 31.50 -0.87 -8.93
CA GLU A 39 30.15 -0.30 -9.07
C GLU A 39 29.25 -1.16 -9.93
N THR A 40 28.16 -1.67 -9.37
CA THR A 40 27.24 -2.63 -10.02
C THR A 40 25.78 -2.35 -9.68
N PHE A 41 25.49 -2.14 -8.40
CA PHE A 41 24.15 -1.96 -7.90
C PHE A 41 23.92 -0.53 -7.42
N PRO A 42 22.81 0.12 -7.83
CA PRO A 42 22.38 1.35 -7.18
C PRO A 42 21.92 1.07 -5.75
N GLU A 43 22.00 2.08 -4.88
CA GLU A 43 21.39 2.00 -3.56
C GLU A 43 19.89 2.33 -3.67
N PRO A 44 18.99 1.37 -3.42
CA PRO A 44 17.58 1.59 -3.60
C PRO A 44 17.00 2.57 -2.57
N LYS A 45 16.13 3.45 -3.03
CA LYS A 45 15.40 4.39 -2.18
C LYS A 45 13.94 3.98 -2.10
N ARG A 46 13.33 4.22 -0.95
CA ARG A 46 11.89 4.06 -0.83
C ARG A 46 11.17 5.14 -1.65
N PHE A 47 10.19 4.72 -2.44
CA PHE A 47 9.28 5.64 -3.10
C PHE A 47 8.12 5.93 -2.15
N ASP A 48 8.06 7.16 -1.63
CA ASP A 48 6.99 7.59 -0.74
C ASP A 48 5.70 7.82 -1.52
N THR A 49 4.64 7.15 -1.07
CA THR A 49 3.29 7.32 -1.60
C THR A 49 2.33 7.77 -0.51
N PRO A 50 1.26 8.49 -0.85
CA PRO A 50 0.13 8.65 0.06
C PRO A 50 -0.36 7.25 0.52
N GLY A 51 -0.75 7.11 1.78
CA GLY A 51 -1.18 5.80 2.29
C GLY A 51 -0.06 4.84 2.67
N ARG A 52 1.15 5.36 2.93
CA ARG A 52 2.28 4.59 3.47
C ARG A 52 1.96 3.78 4.72
N TYR A 53 0.91 4.14 5.43
CA TYR A 53 0.34 3.42 6.55
C TYR A 53 -1.18 3.44 6.46
N VAL A 54 -1.79 2.25 6.47
CA VAL A 54 -3.24 2.09 6.48
C VAL A 54 -3.65 1.56 7.86
N PRO A 55 -4.38 2.35 8.66
CA PRO A 55 -4.76 1.96 9.99
C PRO A 55 -5.82 0.84 9.98
N SER A 56 -5.90 0.11 11.09
CA SER A 56 -6.95 -0.88 11.32
C SER A 56 -8.33 -0.23 11.43
N LEU A 57 -9.37 -0.90 10.94
CA LEU A 57 -10.76 -0.51 11.18
C LEU A 57 -11.18 -0.66 12.66
N LEU A 58 -10.45 -1.45 13.45
CA LEU A 58 -10.72 -1.64 14.88
C LEU A 58 -10.23 -0.50 15.77
N GLY A 59 -9.61 0.52 15.20
CA GLY A 59 -9.17 1.70 15.93
C GLY A 59 -7.71 1.62 16.44
N GLU A 60 -7.12 0.44 16.49
CA GLU A 60 -5.75 0.22 16.95
C GLU A 60 -4.94 -0.57 15.94
N GLY A 61 -3.67 -0.22 15.80
CA GLY A 61 -2.72 -0.92 14.97
C GLY A 61 -2.92 -0.74 13.46
N LYS A 62 -2.20 -1.55 12.69
CA LYS A 62 -2.21 -1.58 11.23
C LYS A 62 -3.32 -2.50 10.71
N MET A 63 -3.91 -2.16 9.56
CA MET A 63 -4.79 -3.06 8.81
C MET A 63 -4.09 -4.38 8.49
N SER A 64 -4.71 -5.51 8.83
CA SER A 64 -4.12 -6.83 8.65
C SER A 64 -5.18 -7.88 8.32
N LYS A 65 -4.92 -8.70 7.31
CA LYS A 65 -5.80 -9.84 6.98
C LYS A 65 -5.86 -10.92 8.08
N SER A 66 -4.84 -10.96 8.94
CA SER A 66 -4.78 -11.91 10.06
C SER A 66 -5.68 -11.54 11.24
N VAL A 67 -6.21 -10.31 11.24
CA VAL A 67 -7.09 -9.81 12.32
C VAL A 67 -8.46 -9.55 11.73
N GLU A 68 -9.42 -10.40 12.08
CA GLU A 68 -10.78 -10.27 11.58
C GLU A 68 -11.41 -8.93 11.97
N GLY A 69 -12.13 -8.30 11.04
CA GLY A 69 -12.76 -6.99 11.24
C GLY A 69 -11.81 -5.80 11.10
N SER A 70 -10.49 -6.01 11.04
CA SER A 70 -9.51 -4.92 10.91
C SER A 70 -9.39 -4.34 9.50
N TYR A 71 -9.94 -5.01 8.48
CA TYR A 71 -9.65 -4.73 7.08
C TYR A 71 -10.88 -4.67 6.17
N ILE A 72 -10.71 -3.98 5.05
CA ILE A 72 -11.62 -3.99 3.90
C ILE A 72 -10.97 -4.83 2.80
N ASN A 73 -11.69 -5.83 2.28
CA ASN A 73 -11.23 -6.54 1.09
C ASN A 73 -11.43 -5.66 -0.16
N LEU A 74 -10.50 -5.76 -1.10
CA LEU A 74 -10.66 -5.11 -2.41
C LEU A 74 -11.89 -5.64 -3.16
N THR A 75 -12.33 -6.85 -2.83
CA THR A 75 -13.49 -7.54 -3.44
C THR A 75 -14.81 -7.33 -2.69
N ASP A 76 -14.80 -6.66 -1.53
CA ASP A 76 -16.04 -6.38 -0.81
C ASP A 76 -16.99 -5.56 -1.70
N ASP A 77 -18.28 -5.87 -1.70
CA ASP A 77 -19.30 -5.04 -2.30
C ASP A 77 -19.62 -3.80 -1.44
N LEU A 78 -20.45 -2.92 -1.94
CA LEU A 78 -20.79 -1.67 -1.25
C LEU A 78 -21.45 -1.92 0.10
N GLU A 79 -22.35 -2.88 0.19
CA GLU A 79 -23.11 -3.17 1.42
C GLU A 79 -22.21 -3.79 2.49
N THR A 80 -21.33 -4.69 2.10
CA THR A 80 -20.30 -5.25 3.00
C THR A 80 -19.36 -4.17 3.54
N ARG A 81 -18.93 -3.22 2.69
CA ARG A 81 -18.11 -2.07 3.12
C ARG A 81 -18.85 -1.16 4.09
N LYS A 82 -20.09 -0.82 3.79
CA LYS A 82 -20.94 -0.05 4.70
C LYS A 82 -21.05 -0.73 6.08
N ALA A 83 -21.32 -2.04 6.09
CA ALA A 83 -21.43 -2.80 7.31
C ALA A 83 -20.13 -2.84 8.12
N LYS A 84 -18.98 -3.01 7.45
CA LYS A 84 -17.65 -2.98 8.10
C LYS A 84 -17.33 -1.61 8.67
N LEU A 85 -17.52 -0.54 7.90
CA LEU A 85 -17.26 0.83 8.34
C LEU A 85 -18.22 1.26 9.44
N ALA A 86 -19.48 0.84 9.41
CA ALA A 86 -20.43 1.13 10.47
C ALA A 86 -19.96 0.60 11.83
N LYS A 87 -19.31 -0.56 11.86
CA LYS A 87 -18.75 -1.20 13.08
C LYS A 87 -17.43 -0.57 13.54
N ALA A 88 -16.72 0.19 12.69
CA ALA A 88 -15.49 0.84 13.10
C ALA A 88 -15.75 1.76 14.31
N PRO A 89 -14.97 1.65 15.39
CA PRO A 89 -15.16 2.50 16.56
C PRO A 89 -14.87 3.97 16.24
N THR A 90 -15.49 4.86 16.98
CA THR A 90 -15.30 6.31 16.95
C THR A 90 -15.57 6.87 18.35
N ASP A 91 -15.29 8.13 18.54
CA ASP A 91 -15.66 8.89 19.74
C ASP A 91 -17.04 9.55 19.61
N ASP A 92 -17.33 10.52 20.46
CA ASP A 92 -18.60 11.26 20.48
C ASP A 92 -18.74 12.28 19.32
N GLY A 93 -17.70 12.44 18.50
CA GLY A 93 -17.71 13.29 17.30
C GLY A 93 -17.55 14.78 17.57
N LYS A 94 -17.23 15.21 18.79
CA LYS A 94 -17.06 16.61 19.14
C LYS A 94 -16.02 16.82 20.24
N GLY A 95 -15.23 17.88 20.12
CA GLY A 95 -14.24 18.28 21.13
C GLY A 95 -13.50 19.56 20.75
N GLU A 96 -12.73 20.10 21.66
CA GLU A 96 -11.93 21.32 21.42
C GLU A 96 -10.82 21.11 20.39
N LYS A 97 -10.26 19.91 20.32
CA LYS A 97 -9.22 19.50 19.38
C LYS A 97 -9.55 18.14 18.79
N PHE A 98 -9.39 18.00 17.47
CA PHE A 98 -9.48 16.69 16.83
C PHE A 98 -8.32 15.80 17.28
N PRO A 99 -8.56 14.52 17.64
CA PRO A 99 -7.51 13.63 18.12
C PRO A 99 -6.48 13.34 17.02
N ASP A 100 -5.20 13.31 17.42
CA ASP A 100 -4.11 13.01 16.49
C ASP A 100 -4.02 11.49 16.21
N GLU A 101 -4.49 10.66 17.14
CA GLU A 101 -4.48 9.20 17.10
C GLU A 101 -5.80 8.60 17.60
N GLY A 102 -5.99 7.32 17.36
CA GLY A 102 -7.14 6.56 17.83
C GLY A 102 -8.26 6.40 16.81
N PRO A 103 -9.40 5.85 17.23
CA PRO A 103 -10.48 5.42 16.32
C PRO A 103 -11.02 6.52 15.40
N ALA A 104 -11.29 7.70 15.94
CA ALA A 104 -11.78 8.84 15.16
C ALA A 104 -10.74 9.32 14.13
N ALA A 105 -9.47 9.42 14.55
CA ALA A 105 -8.36 9.77 13.66
C ALA A 105 -8.22 8.75 12.52
N ASN A 106 -8.35 7.46 12.81
CA ASN A 106 -8.26 6.41 11.80
C ASN A 106 -9.34 6.54 10.72
N VAL A 107 -10.58 6.81 11.12
CA VAL A 107 -11.68 6.99 10.14
C VAL A 107 -11.45 8.23 9.27
N VAL A 108 -10.97 9.35 9.84
CA VAL A 108 -10.65 10.55 9.06
C VAL A 108 -9.40 10.36 8.20
N ASN A 109 -8.43 9.53 8.61
CA ASN A 109 -7.32 9.15 7.75
C ASN A 109 -7.78 8.36 6.52
N PHE A 110 -8.81 7.52 6.63
CA PHE A 110 -9.44 6.91 5.45
C PHE A 110 -10.13 7.93 4.56
N VAL A 111 -10.78 8.96 5.14
CA VAL A 111 -11.32 10.07 4.35
C VAL A 111 -10.20 10.77 3.57
N GLU A 112 -9.07 11.06 4.21
CA GLU A 112 -7.94 11.68 3.54
C GLU A 112 -7.41 10.83 2.38
N LEU A 113 -7.32 9.51 2.58
CA LEU A 113 -6.83 8.57 1.57
C LEU A 113 -7.75 8.47 0.33
N PHE A 114 -9.08 8.45 0.54
CA PHE A 114 -10.05 8.19 -0.53
C PHE A 114 -10.81 9.42 -1.04
N GLN A 115 -10.83 10.51 -0.28
CA GLN A 115 -11.56 11.73 -0.63
C GLN A 115 -10.65 12.98 -0.65
N GLY A 116 -9.38 12.81 -0.25
CA GLY A 116 -8.38 13.87 -0.26
C GLY A 116 -8.29 14.69 1.02
N HIS A 117 -7.21 15.45 1.11
CA HIS A 117 -6.82 16.22 2.29
C HIS A 117 -7.90 17.26 2.68
N ASP A 118 -8.44 18.00 1.72
CA ASP A 118 -9.42 19.05 1.98
C ASP A 118 -10.68 18.50 2.66
N ARG A 119 -11.14 17.32 2.23
CA ARG A 119 -12.31 16.69 2.85
C ARG A 119 -12.01 16.23 4.27
N ALA A 120 -10.83 15.69 4.53
CA ALA A 120 -10.40 15.32 5.88
C ALA A 120 -10.33 16.56 6.79
N MET A 121 -9.81 17.68 6.28
CA MET A 121 -9.74 18.93 7.05
C MET A 121 -11.12 19.49 7.39
N GLN A 122 -12.10 19.41 6.48
CA GLN A 122 -13.49 19.79 6.77
C GLN A 122 -14.06 19.03 7.96
N TYR A 123 -13.82 17.71 8.05
CA TYR A 123 -14.25 16.90 9.19
C TYR A 123 -13.52 17.25 10.49
N LYS A 124 -12.20 17.53 10.42
CA LYS A 124 -11.42 17.96 11.59
C LYS A 124 -11.91 19.32 12.12
N GLU A 125 -12.37 20.19 11.24
CA GLU A 125 -12.93 21.48 11.61
C GLU A 125 -14.37 21.35 12.14
N ALA A 126 -15.21 20.54 11.50
CA ALA A 126 -16.55 20.24 11.98
C ALA A 126 -16.53 19.64 13.39
N TYR A 127 -15.54 18.80 13.71
CA TYR A 127 -15.36 18.22 15.05
C TYR A 127 -15.27 19.28 16.16
N LYS A 128 -14.61 20.42 15.88
CA LYS A 128 -14.44 21.51 16.83
C LYS A 128 -15.69 22.40 16.97
N ASN A 129 -16.51 22.44 15.94
CA ASN A 129 -17.65 23.36 15.83
C ASN A 129 -18.98 22.64 16.06
N GLU A 130 -19.52 22.07 15.00
CA GLU A 130 -20.87 21.47 14.97
C GLU A 130 -20.89 20.00 15.37
N GLY A 131 -19.73 19.36 15.32
CA GLY A 131 -19.56 17.92 15.55
C GLY A 131 -19.63 17.09 14.28
N ILE A 132 -19.06 15.87 14.33
CA ILE A 132 -19.08 14.90 13.24
C ILE A 132 -20.26 13.93 13.44
N ARG A 133 -21.10 13.79 12.41
CA ARG A 133 -22.08 12.71 12.33
C ARG A 133 -21.42 11.49 11.67
N TYR A 134 -20.77 10.64 12.45
CA TYR A 134 -20.01 9.50 11.95
C TYR A 134 -20.82 8.54 11.07
N GLY A 135 -22.13 8.40 11.29
CA GLY A 135 -22.99 7.60 10.42
C GLY A 135 -22.95 8.09 8.96
N ASN A 136 -23.08 9.39 8.76
CA ASN A 136 -23.01 10.01 7.43
C ASN A 136 -21.60 9.91 6.84
N LEU A 137 -20.57 10.26 7.63
CA LEU A 137 -19.17 10.15 7.20
C LEU A 137 -18.84 8.74 6.73
N LYS A 138 -19.17 7.71 7.51
CA LYS A 138 -18.88 6.30 7.19
C LYS A 138 -19.64 5.83 5.94
N ALA A 139 -20.87 6.30 5.74
CA ALA A 139 -21.64 5.98 4.54
C ALA A 139 -21.03 6.63 3.28
N GLU A 140 -20.66 7.91 3.35
CA GLU A 140 -19.96 8.61 2.27
C GLU A 140 -18.60 7.95 1.95
N LEU A 141 -17.83 7.62 2.99
CA LEU A 141 -16.54 6.95 2.85
C LEU A 141 -16.68 5.58 2.18
N ALA A 142 -17.68 4.78 2.55
CA ALA A 142 -17.97 3.50 1.90
C ALA A 142 -18.21 3.68 0.39
N GLY A 143 -18.96 4.71 0.01
CA GLY A 143 -19.21 5.06 -1.39
C GLY A 143 -17.93 5.50 -2.12
N ALA A 144 -17.09 6.31 -1.48
CA ALA A 144 -15.81 6.75 -2.05
C ALA A 144 -14.85 5.58 -2.28
N ILE A 145 -14.70 4.70 -1.30
CA ILE A 145 -13.89 3.47 -1.42
C ILE A 145 -14.44 2.58 -2.54
N TYR A 146 -15.76 2.42 -2.63
CA TYR A 146 -16.37 1.61 -3.69
C TYR A 146 -16.06 2.18 -5.07
N LYS A 147 -16.22 3.48 -5.26
CA LYS A 147 -15.94 4.15 -6.54
C LYS A 147 -14.50 3.96 -6.98
N GLU A 148 -13.54 4.06 -6.05
CA GLU A 148 -12.12 3.87 -6.34
C GLU A 148 -11.79 2.41 -6.71
N LEU A 149 -12.43 1.45 -6.03
CA LEU A 149 -12.14 0.04 -6.23
C LEU A 149 -12.98 -0.64 -7.35
N ALA A 150 -14.07 -0.03 -7.79
CA ALA A 150 -14.94 -0.60 -8.83
C ALA A 150 -14.19 -0.94 -10.13
N PRO A 151 -13.31 -0.06 -10.69
CA PRO A 151 -12.55 -0.39 -11.89
C PRO A 151 -11.58 -1.57 -11.70
N ILE A 152 -11.05 -1.75 -10.48
CA ILE A 152 -10.18 -2.88 -10.13
C ILE A 152 -11.00 -4.18 -10.12
N GLN A 153 -12.20 -4.14 -9.53
CA GLN A 153 -13.11 -5.29 -9.49
C GLN A 153 -13.60 -5.70 -10.88
N GLU A 154 -13.89 -4.73 -11.75
CA GLU A 154 -14.25 -4.99 -13.15
C GLU A 154 -13.11 -5.67 -13.91
N ARG A 155 -11.88 -5.17 -13.77
CA ARG A 155 -10.70 -5.80 -14.37
C ARG A 155 -10.44 -7.20 -13.82
N ARG A 156 -10.61 -7.39 -12.52
CA ARG A 156 -10.48 -8.70 -11.89
C ARG A 156 -11.47 -9.69 -12.52
N LYS A 157 -12.75 -9.31 -12.61
CA LYS A 157 -13.78 -10.15 -13.23
C LYS A 157 -13.44 -10.49 -14.67
N TYR A 158 -12.98 -9.50 -15.44
CA TYR A 158 -12.52 -9.73 -16.80
C TYR A 158 -11.43 -10.80 -16.89
N TYR A 159 -10.39 -10.72 -16.04
CA TYR A 159 -9.31 -11.71 -16.04
C TYR A 159 -9.73 -13.08 -15.47
N GLU A 160 -10.70 -13.13 -14.58
CA GLU A 160 -11.29 -14.41 -14.13
C GLU A 160 -12.04 -15.12 -15.27
N GLU A 161 -12.62 -14.35 -16.19
CA GLU A 161 -13.30 -14.87 -17.38
C GLU A 161 -12.32 -15.17 -18.56
N HIS A 162 -11.10 -14.64 -18.51
CA HIS A 162 -10.07 -14.78 -19.56
C HIS A 162 -8.72 -15.28 -18.99
N PRO A 163 -8.68 -16.50 -18.46
CA PRO A 163 -7.47 -17.04 -17.85
C PRO A 163 -6.29 -17.18 -18.82
N GLU A 164 -6.58 -17.41 -20.11
CA GLU A 164 -5.57 -17.50 -21.17
C GLU A 164 -4.81 -16.18 -21.36
N GLU A 165 -5.45 -15.05 -21.11
CA GLU A 165 -4.80 -13.75 -21.17
C GLU A 165 -3.88 -13.55 -19.94
N VAL A 166 -4.30 -14.02 -18.79
CA VAL A 166 -3.47 -14.02 -17.58
C VAL A 166 -2.21 -14.86 -17.79
N ASP A 167 -2.36 -16.07 -18.36
CA ASP A 167 -1.22 -16.96 -18.65
C ASP A 167 -0.24 -16.31 -19.64
N ARG A 168 -0.75 -15.62 -20.67
CA ARG A 168 0.08 -14.87 -21.60
C ARG A 168 0.84 -13.74 -20.91
N ILE A 169 0.18 -12.94 -20.10
CA ILE A 169 0.80 -11.84 -19.34
C ILE A 169 1.90 -12.37 -18.41
N LEU A 170 1.64 -13.48 -17.75
CA LEU A 170 2.63 -14.13 -16.85
C LEU A 170 3.85 -14.65 -17.63
N GLU A 171 3.63 -15.27 -18.79
CA GLU A 171 4.75 -15.78 -19.63
C GLU A 171 5.58 -14.62 -20.19
N ASP A 172 4.94 -13.57 -20.69
CA ASP A 172 5.62 -12.37 -21.19
C ASP A 172 6.44 -11.70 -20.07
N GLY A 173 5.82 -11.54 -18.88
CA GLY A 173 6.51 -10.99 -17.70
C GLY A 173 7.69 -11.84 -17.23
N LYS A 174 7.52 -13.15 -17.23
CA LYS A 174 8.61 -14.11 -16.91
C LYS A 174 9.78 -13.95 -17.88
N ASN A 175 9.50 -13.90 -19.17
CA ASN A 175 10.56 -13.78 -20.19
C ASN A 175 11.29 -12.43 -20.09
N TYR A 176 10.56 -11.35 -19.82
CA TYR A 176 11.14 -10.04 -19.58
C TYR A 176 12.03 -10.01 -18.32
N ALA A 177 11.51 -10.48 -17.19
CA ALA A 177 12.26 -10.52 -15.93
C ALA A 177 13.49 -11.44 -16.01
N LYS A 178 13.36 -12.59 -16.69
CA LYS A 178 14.47 -13.53 -16.91
C LYS A 178 15.62 -12.87 -17.67
N LYS A 179 15.32 -12.12 -18.73
CA LYS A 179 16.36 -11.41 -19.51
C LYS A 179 17.15 -10.43 -18.63
N ILE A 180 16.46 -9.60 -17.84
CA ILE A 180 17.10 -8.65 -16.93
C ILE A 180 17.96 -9.38 -15.88
N ALA A 181 17.41 -10.46 -15.31
CA ALA A 181 18.10 -11.24 -14.29
C ALA A 181 19.37 -11.91 -14.84
N GLU A 182 19.31 -12.47 -16.05
CA GLU A 182 20.46 -13.09 -16.72
C GLU A 182 21.57 -12.07 -17.02
N GLU A 183 21.21 -10.87 -17.50
CA GLU A 183 22.15 -9.78 -17.76
C GLU A 183 22.86 -9.34 -16.46
N THR A 184 22.09 -9.10 -15.40
CA THR A 184 22.63 -8.71 -14.09
C THR A 184 23.51 -9.81 -13.50
N LEU A 185 23.06 -11.06 -13.56
CA LEU A 185 23.79 -12.19 -13.01
C LEU A 185 25.10 -12.45 -13.76
N LEU A 186 25.11 -12.28 -15.08
CA LEU A 186 26.32 -12.38 -15.88
C LEU A 186 27.34 -11.30 -15.51
N GLU A 187 26.90 -10.05 -15.33
CA GLU A 187 27.77 -8.96 -14.88
C GLU A 187 28.37 -9.25 -13.50
N VAL A 188 27.53 -9.66 -12.55
CA VAL A 188 27.94 -10.04 -11.19
C VAL A 188 29.01 -11.14 -11.23
N ARG A 189 28.76 -12.23 -11.97
CA ARG A 189 29.70 -13.35 -12.10
C ARG A 189 31.02 -12.95 -12.72
N LYS A 190 31.01 -12.10 -13.77
CA LYS A 190 32.22 -11.57 -14.39
C LYS A 190 33.05 -10.75 -13.40
N LYS A 191 32.42 -9.85 -12.64
CA LYS A 191 33.11 -9.02 -11.65
C LYS A 191 33.69 -9.84 -10.49
N MET A 192 33.03 -10.93 -10.14
CA MET A 192 33.51 -11.90 -9.12
C MET A 192 34.58 -12.86 -9.64
N GLY A 193 34.88 -12.88 -10.93
CA GLY A 193 35.80 -13.81 -11.53
C GLY A 193 35.30 -15.26 -11.61
N LEU A 194 33.96 -15.45 -11.68
CA LEU A 194 33.33 -16.77 -11.75
C LEU A 194 33.03 -17.24 -13.18
N VAL A 195 33.22 -16.39 -14.17
CA VAL A 195 33.06 -16.66 -15.61
C VAL A 195 34.02 -15.78 -16.39
#